data_ac6feccc186ab613cc161cef6eaee897
#
_entry.id   ac6feccc186ab613cc161cef6eaee897
#
_cell.length_a   1.000
_cell.length_b   1.000
_cell.length_c   1.000
_cell.angle_alpha   90.00
_cell.angle_beta   90.00
_cell.angle_gamma   90.00
#
_symmetry.space_group_name_H-M   'P 1'
#
loop_
_entity.id
_entity.type
_entity.pdbx_description
1 polymer ?
#
loop_
_entity_poly.entity_id
_entity_poly.type
_entity_poly.pdbx_seq_one_letter_code
_entity_poly.pdbx_strand_id
1 'polypeptide(L)'
;RGAASAPKPAASAPAATPLPPQAREYRTDHFVIFSAATPRQTVQVATAVEALYRAYGEFFALPPAAADARLRLILYRDRAQFGAFNTSMPWAEAYYRRPYCHAYFAADAANPYHWMLHEATHQLHAERAGFSRAKWINEGVASYFGASRLDGARLRPGAIDPQAYPIWWLPELPLTGSLQRDLRSGLLIPLRQLIDDSGPPIGGKHLNVYYLEYWSLSHFLFHYRDGAYAAAYRRLLRGRGGVAEFEAELGPVEAVQAQWYQYLLEKRIEVVANGAPAQAQG
;
A
#
# COMPACT_ATOMS: atom_id res chain seq x y z
N ARG A 1 51.28 -17.20 22.31
CA ARG A 1 51.31 -16.52 20.98
C ARG A 1 49.90 -16.35 20.53
N GLY A 2 49.33 -15.15 20.76
CA GLY A 2 47.99 -14.79 20.35
C GLY A 2 48.00 -14.36 18.90
N ALA A 3 47.11 -14.94 18.09
CA ALA A 3 46.86 -14.52 16.70
C ALA A 3 45.93 -13.30 16.75
N ALA A 4 46.43 -12.19 16.24
CA ALA A 4 45.62 -10.97 16.07
C ALA A 4 44.61 -11.20 14.91
N SER A 5 43.31 -11.10 15.18
CA SER A 5 42.28 -11.10 14.17
C SER A 5 42.38 -9.85 13.30
N ALA A 6 42.40 -10.05 11.98
CA ALA A 6 42.39 -8.97 10.99
C ALA A 6 41.08 -8.13 11.14
N PRO A 7 41.12 -6.81 10.95
CA PRO A 7 39.94 -5.96 11.04
C PRO A 7 38.97 -6.29 9.90
N LYS A 8 37.69 -6.45 10.26
CA LYS A 8 36.57 -6.63 9.34
C LYS A 8 36.49 -5.42 8.39
N PRO A 9 36.40 -5.58 7.08
CA PRO A 9 36.30 -4.44 6.18
C PRO A 9 35.07 -3.60 6.54
N ALA A 10 35.27 -2.29 6.62
CA ALA A 10 34.21 -1.33 6.86
C ALA A 10 33.16 -1.49 5.74
N ALA A 11 31.89 -1.58 6.15
CA ALA A 11 30.77 -1.61 5.21
C ALA A 11 30.86 -0.36 4.32
N SER A 12 31.00 -0.54 3.02
CA SER A 12 30.97 0.55 2.04
C SER A 12 29.68 1.35 2.23
N ALA A 13 29.81 2.68 2.23
CA ALA A 13 28.63 3.57 2.25
C ALA A 13 27.68 3.17 1.13
N PRO A 14 26.35 3.15 1.37
CA PRO A 14 25.39 2.79 0.33
C PRO A 14 25.57 3.72 -0.86
N ALA A 15 25.72 3.15 -2.06
CA ALA A 15 25.85 3.91 -3.29
C ALA A 15 24.66 4.90 -3.38
N ALA A 16 24.96 6.15 -3.74
CA ALA A 16 23.95 7.18 -3.90
C ALA A 16 22.89 6.70 -4.92
N THR A 17 21.60 6.78 -4.57
CA THR A 17 20.51 6.43 -5.48
C THR A 17 20.58 7.34 -6.71
N PRO A 18 20.73 6.80 -7.94
CA PRO A 18 20.78 7.63 -9.13
C PRO A 18 19.46 8.32 -9.37
N LEU A 19 19.48 9.64 -9.55
CA LEU A 19 18.31 10.41 -9.93
C LEU A 19 18.11 10.37 -11.45
N PRO A 20 16.86 10.39 -11.93
CA PRO A 20 16.63 10.46 -13.37
C PRO A 20 17.17 11.77 -13.96
N PRO A 21 17.65 11.76 -15.21
CA PRO A 21 18.14 12.96 -15.89
C PRO A 21 17.08 14.06 -15.85
N GLN A 22 17.51 15.29 -15.67
CA GLN A 22 16.65 16.48 -15.60
C GLN A 22 15.69 16.52 -14.41
N ALA A 23 15.81 15.60 -13.44
CA ALA A 23 15.05 15.69 -12.20
C ALA A 23 15.35 17.01 -11.49
N ARG A 24 14.29 17.70 -11.11
CA ARG A 24 14.36 18.94 -10.33
C ARG A 24 13.87 18.67 -8.91
N GLU A 25 14.53 19.29 -7.95
CA GLU A 25 14.11 19.23 -6.56
C GLU A 25 12.91 20.15 -6.33
N TYR A 26 11.86 19.59 -5.75
CA TYR A 26 10.67 20.29 -5.32
C TYR A 26 10.43 20.02 -3.83
N ARG A 27 10.23 21.06 -3.03
CA ARG A 27 10.04 20.95 -1.58
C ARG A 27 8.62 21.32 -1.19
N THR A 28 8.03 20.51 -0.33
CA THR A 28 6.79 20.79 0.37
C THR A 28 7.05 20.84 1.88
N ASP A 29 6.01 20.95 2.70
CA ASP A 29 6.17 20.97 4.15
C ASP A 29 6.81 19.68 4.67
N HIS A 30 6.41 18.52 4.12
CA HIS A 30 6.81 17.20 4.62
C HIS A 30 7.61 16.35 3.64
N PHE A 31 7.79 16.80 2.40
CA PHE A 31 8.48 16.02 1.36
C PHE A 31 9.56 16.81 0.62
N VAL A 32 10.58 16.09 0.16
CA VAL A 32 11.49 16.50 -0.92
C VAL A 32 11.23 15.58 -2.09
N ILE A 33 10.80 16.15 -3.22
CA ILE A 33 10.42 15.41 -4.43
C ILE A 33 11.45 15.71 -5.51
N PHE A 34 12.17 14.68 -5.96
CA PHE A 34 13.03 14.76 -7.13
C PHE A 34 12.21 14.33 -8.35
N SER A 35 11.76 15.32 -9.14
CA SER A 35 10.79 15.10 -10.21
C SER A 35 11.38 15.31 -11.59
N ALA A 36 11.23 14.33 -12.46
CA ALA A 36 11.43 14.41 -13.90
C ALA A 36 10.10 14.59 -14.67
N ALA A 37 8.97 14.64 -13.99
CA ALA A 37 7.67 14.94 -14.55
C ALA A 37 7.51 16.44 -14.83
N THR A 38 6.42 16.82 -15.51
CA THR A 38 6.13 18.26 -15.75
C THR A 38 5.82 18.98 -14.42
N PRO A 39 5.98 20.32 -14.37
CA PRO A 39 5.65 21.09 -13.17
C PRO A 39 4.21 20.87 -12.70
N ARG A 40 3.25 20.79 -13.62
CA ARG A 40 1.83 20.53 -13.29
C ARG A 40 1.65 19.16 -12.64
N GLN A 41 2.24 18.11 -13.21
CA GLN A 41 2.19 16.76 -12.68
C GLN A 41 2.87 16.67 -11.31
N THR A 42 4.02 17.34 -11.15
CA THR A 42 4.73 17.41 -9.87
C THR A 42 3.85 18.03 -8.78
N VAL A 43 3.15 19.14 -9.08
CA VAL A 43 2.22 19.79 -8.14
C VAL A 43 1.06 18.87 -7.78
N GLN A 44 0.52 18.11 -8.73
CA GLN A 44 -0.55 17.14 -8.45
C GLN A 44 -0.09 16.08 -7.48
N VAL A 45 1.08 15.48 -7.71
CA VAL A 45 1.65 14.46 -6.81
C VAL A 45 1.99 15.06 -5.44
N ALA A 46 2.59 16.25 -5.41
CA ALA A 46 2.90 16.95 -4.17
C ALA A 46 1.65 17.19 -3.32
N THR A 47 0.56 17.65 -3.94
CA THR A 47 -0.74 17.83 -3.27
C THR A 47 -1.28 16.52 -2.71
N ALA A 48 -1.19 15.43 -3.49
CA ALA A 48 -1.68 14.13 -3.09
C ALA A 48 -0.88 13.55 -1.90
N VAL A 49 0.45 13.60 -1.93
CA VAL A 49 1.28 13.06 -0.82
C VAL A 49 1.18 13.91 0.44
N GLU A 50 1.01 15.22 0.32
CA GLU A 50 0.74 16.08 1.47
C GLU A 50 -0.63 15.80 2.10
N ALA A 51 -1.65 15.53 1.27
CA ALA A 51 -2.95 15.09 1.75
C ALA A 51 -2.87 13.74 2.47
N LEU A 52 -2.10 12.80 1.92
CA LEU A 52 -1.82 11.51 2.55
C LEU A 52 -1.11 11.69 3.89
N TYR A 53 -0.06 12.50 3.96
CA TYR A 53 0.70 12.74 5.19
C TYR A 53 -0.22 13.21 6.33
N ARG A 54 -1.05 14.21 6.06
CA ARG A 54 -2.02 14.73 7.03
C ARG A 54 -3.05 13.68 7.43
N ALA A 55 -3.69 13.04 6.45
CA ALA A 55 -4.72 12.05 6.71
C ALA A 55 -4.18 10.84 7.48
N TYR A 56 -2.97 10.36 7.15
CA TYR A 56 -2.31 9.26 7.84
C TYR A 56 -1.96 9.63 9.30
N GLY A 57 -1.39 10.83 9.49
CA GLY A 57 -1.05 11.33 10.82
C GLY A 57 -2.27 11.49 11.73
N GLU A 58 -3.35 12.07 11.22
CA GLU A 58 -4.62 12.22 11.93
C GLU A 58 -5.27 10.86 12.22
N PHE A 59 -5.33 9.98 11.23
CA PHE A 59 -5.98 8.67 11.35
C PHE A 59 -5.32 7.79 12.42
N PHE A 60 -4.01 7.86 12.55
CA PHE A 60 -3.26 7.09 13.56
C PHE A 60 -2.85 7.89 14.79
N ALA A 61 -3.28 9.14 14.90
CA ALA A 61 -2.91 10.05 15.99
C ALA A 61 -1.39 10.11 16.22
N LEU A 62 -0.63 10.26 15.13
CA LEU A 62 0.83 10.30 15.21
C LEU A 62 1.30 11.67 15.75
N PRO A 63 2.36 11.70 16.56
CA PRO A 63 2.93 12.96 17.01
C PRO A 63 3.51 13.76 15.82
N PRO A 64 3.60 15.09 15.90
CA PRO A 64 4.27 15.89 14.89
C PRO A 64 5.69 15.39 14.61
N ALA A 65 6.11 15.47 13.33
CA ALA A 65 7.50 15.19 12.98
C ALA A 65 8.44 16.31 13.43
N ALA A 66 9.73 16.01 13.54
CA ALA A 66 10.75 17.04 13.64
C ALA A 66 10.70 17.95 12.41
N ALA A 67 10.92 19.25 12.59
CA ALA A 67 10.71 20.28 11.56
C ALA A 67 11.52 20.06 10.26
N ASP A 68 12.64 19.35 10.33
CA ASP A 68 13.56 19.04 9.23
C ASP A 68 13.43 17.62 8.67
N ALA A 69 12.55 16.80 9.25
CA ALA A 69 12.37 15.39 8.88
C ALA A 69 11.47 15.24 7.66
N ARG A 70 11.95 15.71 6.47
CA ARG A 70 11.21 15.52 5.21
C ARG A 70 11.46 14.13 4.62
N LEU A 71 10.39 13.50 4.18
CA LEU A 71 10.40 12.26 3.43
C LEU A 71 10.84 12.51 1.98
N ARG A 72 11.39 11.50 1.31
CA ARG A 72 12.00 11.66 -0.02
C ARG A 72 11.29 10.83 -1.06
N LEU A 73 10.94 11.45 -2.19
CA LEU A 73 10.27 10.82 -3.32
C LEU A 73 11.07 11.06 -4.60
N ILE A 74 11.08 10.06 -5.49
CA ILE A 74 11.54 10.20 -6.87
C ILE A 74 10.34 9.99 -7.78
N LEU A 75 9.96 11.05 -8.50
CA LEU A 75 8.86 11.02 -9.46
C LEU A 75 9.43 10.97 -10.87
N TYR A 76 9.29 9.81 -11.50
CA TYR A 76 9.68 9.61 -12.89
C TYR A 76 8.63 10.22 -13.83
N ARG A 77 9.07 10.63 -15.00
CA ARG A 77 8.20 11.26 -16.01
C ARG A 77 7.09 10.31 -16.49
N ASP A 78 7.46 9.04 -16.72
CA ASP A 78 6.59 8.02 -17.27
C ASP A 78 7.09 6.61 -16.89
N ARG A 79 6.31 5.59 -17.24
CA ARG A 79 6.66 4.19 -16.99
C ARG A 79 7.96 3.74 -17.68
N ALA A 80 8.23 4.26 -18.88
CA ALA A 80 9.43 3.91 -19.62
C ALA A 80 10.69 4.42 -18.90
N GLN A 81 10.69 5.65 -18.41
CA GLN A 81 11.79 6.20 -17.63
C GLN A 81 11.93 5.44 -16.30
N PHE A 82 10.83 5.15 -15.60
CA PHE A 82 10.84 4.35 -14.38
C PHE A 82 11.52 2.99 -14.61
N GLY A 83 11.11 2.26 -15.65
CA GLY A 83 11.67 0.96 -16.01
C GLY A 83 13.16 1.02 -16.38
N ALA A 84 13.60 2.07 -17.07
CA ALA A 84 15.00 2.25 -17.42
C ALA A 84 15.92 2.44 -16.20
N PHE A 85 15.41 3.04 -15.13
CA PHE A 85 16.14 3.24 -13.86
C PHE A 85 15.97 2.10 -12.86
N ASN A 86 14.99 1.21 -13.05
CA ASN A 86 14.62 0.16 -12.10
C ASN A 86 14.64 -1.23 -12.73
N THR A 87 15.71 -1.53 -13.46
CA THR A 87 15.89 -2.77 -14.24
C THR A 87 15.88 -4.05 -13.39
N SER A 88 16.20 -3.95 -12.09
CA SER A 88 16.15 -5.10 -11.17
C SER A 88 14.72 -5.53 -10.78
N MET A 89 13.72 -4.71 -11.06
CA MET A 89 12.32 -4.97 -10.77
C MET A 89 11.42 -4.60 -11.96
N PRO A 90 11.56 -5.28 -13.11
CA PRO A 90 10.87 -4.91 -14.35
C PRO A 90 9.34 -5.05 -14.27
N TRP A 91 8.85 -5.80 -13.29
CA TRP A 91 7.44 -6.03 -13.01
C TRP A 91 6.80 -4.99 -12.07
N ALA A 92 7.63 -4.19 -11.37
CA ALA A 92 7.12 -3.20 -10.42
C ALA A 92 6.60 -1.96 -11.15
N GLU A 93 5.50 -1.42 -10.65
CA GLU A 93 4.95 -0.13 -11.08
C GLU A 93 5.48 1.01 -10.19
N ALA A 94 5.83 0.69 -8.96
CA ALA A 94 6.40 1.60 -7.97
C ALA A 94 7.06 0.78 -6.87
N TYR A 95 7.85 1.40 -6.01
CA TYR A 95 8.37 0.76 -4.81
C TYR A 95 8.90 1.77 -3.79
N TYR A 96 8.90 1.38 -2.52
CA TYR A 96 9.61 2.07 -1.45
C TYR A 96 10.90 1.31 -1.10
N ARG A 97 12.01 2.02 -1.14
CA ARG A 97 13.31 1.57 -0.60
C ARG A 97 13.95 2.75 0.11
N ARG A 98 14.06 2.63 1.42
CA ARG A 98 14.60 3.71 2.25
C ARG A 98 15.89 4.30 1.65
N PRO A 99 16.01 5.63 1.51
CA PRO A 99 15.08 6.64 2.00
C PRO A 99 14.06 7.14 0.96
N TYR A 100 13.90 6.47 -0.20
CA TYR A 100 13.09 6.97 -1.31
C TYR A 100 11.88 6.11 -1.63
N CYS A 101 10.75 6.76 -1.89
CA CYS A 101 9.71 6.19 -2.73
C CYS A 101 10.01 6.46 -4.19
N HIS A 102 9.74 5.47 -5.04
CA HIS A 102 9.93 5.52 -6.48
C HIS A 102 8.61 5.23 -7.17
N ALA A 103 8.09 6.18 -7.93
CA ALA A 103 6.92 5.98 -8.77
C ALA A 103 6.97 6.90 -10.00
N TYR A 104 6.19 6.58 -11.02
CA TYR A 104 6.01 7.44 -12.17
C TYR A 104 4.62 8.08 -12.16
N PHE A 105 4.46 9.16 -12.92
CA PHE A 105 3.15 9.77 -13.15
C PHE A 105 2.40 8.96 -14.21
N ALA A 106 1.32 8.30 -13.82
CA ALA A 106 0.51 7.47 -14.70
C ALA A 106 -0.51 8.35 -15.45
N ALA A 107 -0.05 9.02 -16.52
CA ALA A 107 -0.85 10.03 -17.23
C ALA A 107 -2.17 9.50 -17.81
N ASP A 108 -2.19 8.21 -18.16
CA ASP A 108 -3.37 7.55 -18.75
C ASP A 108 -4.33 6.99 -17.69
N ALA A 109 -3.97 7.03 -16.42
CA ALA A 109 -4.82 6.56 -15.34
C ALA A 109 -5.73 7.70 -14.84
N ALA A 110 -6.96 7.34 -14.46
CA ALA A 110 -7.89 8.28 -13.84
C ALA A 110 -7.36 8.82 -12.49
N ASN A 111 -6.58 8.01 -11.78
CA ASN A 111 -5.84 8.40 -10.60
C ASN A 111 -4.33 8.27 -10.88
N PRO A 112 -3.66 9.31 -11.41
CA PRO A 112 -2.29 9.22 -11.90
C PRO A 112 -1.23 9.16 -10.79
N TYR A 113 -1.61 9.33 -9.54
CA TYR A 113 -0.72 9.38 -8.36
C TYR A 113 -0.93 8.20 -7.40
N HIS A 114 -1.84 7.26 -7.68
CA HIS A 114 -2.18 6.19 -6.72
C HIS A 114 -0.98 5.29 -6.36
N TRP A 115 -0.07 5.03 -7.30
CA TRP A 115 1.17 4.30 -7.02
C TRP A 115 2.04 5.04 -6.01
N MET A 116 2.18 6.36 -6.16
CA MET A 116 2.94 7.16 -5.20
C MET A 116 2.27 7.17 -3.82
N LEU A 117 0.93 7.23 -3.75
CA LEU A 117 0.21 7.16 -2.47
C LEU A 117 0.42 5.81 -1.77
N HIS A 118 0.42 4.71 -2.52
CA HIS A 118 0.69 3.38 -1.97
C HIS A 118 2.11 3.32 -1.38
N GLU A 119 3.13 3.71 -2.15
CA GLU A 119 4.52 3.64 -1.71
C GLU A 119 4.86 4.67 -0.61
N ALA A 120 4.29 5.87 -0.67
CA ALA A 120 4.43 6.85 0.39
C ALA A 120 3.76 6.38 1.70
N THR A 121 2.72 5.53 1.61
CA THR A 121 2.16 4.88 2.80
C THR A 121 3.14 3.90 3.42
N HIS A 122 3.84 3.07 2.63
CA HIS A 122 4.93 2.23 3.14
C HIS A 122 6.02 3.05 3.83
N GLN A 123 6.37 4.19 3.25
CA GLN A 123 7.35 5.10 3.85
C GLN A 123 6.86 5.66 5.20
N LEU A 124 5.62 6.15 5.27
CA LEU A 124 5.00 6.62 6.51
C LEU A 124 4.91 5.51 7.56
N HIS A 125 4.54 4.31 7.14
CA HIS A 125 4.46 3.12 7.97
C HIS A 125 5.81 2.80 8.64
N ALA A 126 6.90 2.82 7.85
CA ALA A 126 8.24 2.49 8.30
C ALA A 126 8.97 3.62 9.04
N GLU A 127 8.84 4.87 8.56
CA GLU A 127 9.66 5.98 9.03
C GLU A 127 8.95 6.89 10.03
N ARG A 128 7.61 6.87 10.07
CA ARG A 128 6.80 7.71 10.97
C ARG A 128 6.09 6.91 12.05
N ALA A 129 5.42 5.83 11.69
CA ALA A 129 4.59 5.06 12.62
C ALA A 129 5.34 3.92 13.31
N GLY A 130 6.36 3.35 12.67
CA GLY A 130 7.09 2.19 13.18
C GLY A 130 6.20 0.95 13.33
N PHE A 131 5.20 0.79 12.45
CA PHE A 131 4.24 -0.30 12.54
C PHE A 131 4.82 -1.64 12.06
N SER A 132 4.06 -2.71 12.26
CA SER A 132 4.39 -4.07 11.89
C SER A 132 4.79 -4.20 10.42
N ARG A 133 5.81 -5.03 10.18
CA ARG A 133 6.26 -5.39 8.81
C ARG A 133 5.62 -6.68 8.30
N ALA A 134 4.68 -7.28 9.04
CA ALA A 134 3.90 -8.38 8.53
C ALA A 134 3.27 -7.98 7.19
N LYS A 135 3.44 -8.82 6.18
CA LYS A 135 3.12 -8.46 4.79
C LYS A 135 1.65 -8.05 4.63
N TRP A 136 0.72 -8.82 5.21
CA TRP A 136 -0.70 -8.49 5.13
C TRP A 136 -1.07 -7.14 5.77
N ILE A 137 -0.36 -6.75 6.84
CA ILE A 137 -0.52 -5.44 7.48
C ILE A 137 0.09 -4.34 6.60
N ASN A 138 1.35 -4.54 6.19
CA ASN A 138 2.10 -3.54 5.44
C ASN A 138 1.45 -3.22 4.09
N GLU A 139 1.12 -4.26 3.32
CA GLU A 139 0.40 -4.10 2.05
C GLU A 139 -1.06 -3.68 2.24
N GLY A 140 -1.71 -4.18 3.28
CA GLY A 140 -3.10 -3.86 3.59
C GLY A 140 -3.30 -2.38 3.90
N VAL A 141 -2.46 -1.80 4.75
CA VAL A 141 -2.51 -0.37 5.08
C VAL A 141 -2.11 0.49 3.88
N ALA A 142 -1.08 0.08 3.11
CA ALA A 142 -0.67 0.79 1.91
C ALA A 142 -1.78 0.80 0.84
N SER A 143 -2.43 -0.33 0.60
CA SER A 143 -3.57 -0.44 -0.31
C SER A 143 -4.79 0.33 0.19
N TYR A 144 -5.04 0.32 1.50
CA TYR A 144 -6.15 1.07 2.11
C TYR A 144 -6.03 2.58 1.85
N PHE A 145 -4.87 3.18 2.11
CA PHE A 145 -4.66 4.60 1.84
C PHE A 145 -4.52 4.90 0.35
N GLY A 146 -3.80 4.04 -0.41
CA GLY A 146 -3.62 4.20 -1.85
C GLY A 146 -4.92 4.14 -2.64
N ALA A 147 -5.91 3.39 -2.16
CA ALA A 147 -7.24 3.28 -2.76
C ALA A 147 -8.30 4.19 -2.09
N SER A 148 -7.90 5.06 -1.19
CA SER A 148 -8.79 6.06 -0.60
C SER A 148 -8.98 7.25 -1.53
N ARG A 149 -10.21 7.81 -1.54
CA ARG A 149 -10.55 8.93 -2.41
C ARG A 149 -9.83 10.20 -2.00
N LEU A 150 -9.25 10.86 -2.99
CA LEU A 150 -8.68 12.19 -2.86
C LEU A 150 -9.64 13.22 -3.47
N ASP A 151 -10.19 14.10 -2.64
CA ASP A 151 -11.04 15.22 -3.05
C ASP A 151 -10.21 16.51 -2.94
N GLY A 152 -9.74 17.03 -4.05
CA GLY A 152 -8.83 18.18 -4.07
C GLY A 152 -7.54 17.90 -3.28
N ALA A 153 -7.34 18.60 -2.18
CA ALA A 153 -6.19 18.43 -1.28
C ALA A 153 -6.53 17.61 0.00
N ARG A 154 -7.66 16.89 0.03
CA ARG A 154 -8.10 16.12 1.18
C ARG A 154 -8.25 14.64 0.83
N LEU A 155 -7.40 13.81 1.40
CA LEU A 155 -7.58 12.36 1.35
C LEU A 155 -8.60 11.94 2.43
N ARG A 156 -9.54 11.07 2.04
CA ARG A 156 -10.56 10.52 2.93
C ARG A 156 -10.29 9.05 3.21
N PRO A 157 -9.62 8.69 4.31
CA PRO A 157 -9.31 7.29 4.61
C PRO A 157 -10.57 6.42 4.63
N GLY A 158 -10.56 5.34 3.84
CA GLY A 158 -11.67 4.40 3.71
C GLY A 158 -12.79 4.82 2.74
N ALA A 159 -12.82 6.05 2.25
CA ALA A 159 -13.70 6.39 1.12
C ALA A 159 -13.14 5.77 -0.15
N ILE A 160 -13.81 4.75 -0.68
CA ILE A 160 -13.30 3.92 -1.77
C ILE A 160 -13.22 4.71 -3.08
N ASP A 161 -12.03 4.69 -3.71
CA ASP A 161 -11.85 5.12 -5.10
C ASP A 161 -11.94 3.90 -6.02
N PRO A 162 -13.04 3.71 -6.78
CA PRO A 162 -13.21 2.55 -7.65
C PRO A 162 -12.21 2.50 -8.80
N GLN A 163 -11.50 3.60 -9.08
CA GLN A 163 -10.50 3.70 -10.14
C GLN A 163 -9.07 3.45 -9.64
N ALA A 164 -8.88 3.20 -8.35
CA ALA A 164 -7.59 2.87 -7.78
C ALA A 164 -7.34 1.35 -7.75
N TYR A 165 -6.08 0.95 -7.90
CA TYR A 165 -5.65 -0.43 -7.67
C TYR A 165 -5.66 -0.74 -6.16
N PRO A 166 -6.17 -1.89 -5.71
CA PRO A 166 -6.68 -3.03 -6.49
C PRO A 166 -8.21 -3.00 -6.73
N ILE A 167 -8.90 -1.93 -6.42
CA ILE A 167 -10.37 -1.86 -6.40
C ILE A 167 -10.98 -2.16 -7.77
N TRP A 168 -10.35 -1.70 -8.85
CA TRP A 168 -10.88 -1.95 -10.19
C TRP A 168 -10.97 -3.44 -10.58
N TRP A 169 -10.24 -4.33 -9.86
CA TRP A 169 -10.32 -5.78 -10.04
C TRP A 169 -11.48 -6.43 -9.26
N LEU A 170 -12.05 -5.73 -8.28
CA LEU A 170 -13.10 -6.30 -7.44
C LEU A 170 -14.37 -6.68 -8.21
N PRO A 171 -14.86 -5.90 -9.20
CA PRO A 171 -15.97 -6.31 -10.05
C PRO A 171 -15.68 -7.59 -10.86
N GLU A 172 -14.45 -7.78 -11.29
CA GLU A 172 -14.00 -8.92 -12.10
C GLU A 172 -13.87 -10.24 -11.31
N LEU A 173 -13.77 -10.16 -9.98
CA LEU A 173 -13.62 -11.33 -9.12
C LEU A 173 -14.94 -12.13 -9.10
N PRO A 174 -14.99 -13.38 -9.67
CA PRO A 174 -16.23 -14.12 -9.84
C PRO A 174 -16.65 -14.86 -8.54
N LEU A 175 -16.83 -14.08 -7.45
CA LEU A 175 -17.27 -14.61 -6.18
C LEU A 175 -18.63 -15.28 -6.30
N THR A 176 -18.73 -16.51 -5.75
CA THR A 176 -19.92 -17.36 -5.87
C THR A 176 -20.96 -17.11 -4.78
N GLY A 177 -20.64 -16.37 -3.74
CA GLY A 177 -21.45 -16.22 -2.53
C GLY A 177 -21.25 -17.38 -1.53
N SER A 178 -20.37 -18.35 -1.86
CA SER A 178 -20.01 -19.45 -0.98
C SER A 178 -18.52 -19.42 -0.67
N LEU A 179 -18.16 -18.96 0.54
CA LEU A 179 -16.77 -18.90 1.00
C LEU A 179 -16.03 -20.23 0.78
N GLN A 180 -16.65 -21.36 1.16
CA GLN A 180 -16.02 -22.67 1.00
C GLN A 180 -15.74 -23.06 -0.45
N ARG A 181 -16.62 -22.66 -1.38
CA ARG A 181 -16.42 -22.91 -2.81
C ARG A 181 -15.28 -22.05 -3.34
N ASP A 182 -15.26 -20.79 -2.98
CA ASP A 182 -14.27 -19.84 -3.47
C ASP A 182 -12.87 -20.12 -2.92
N LEU A 183 -12.76 -20.60 -1.66
CA LEU A 183 -11.51 -21.10 -1.11
C LEU A 183 -11.04 -22.39 -1.81
N ARG A 184 -11.92 -23.37 -2.02
CA ARG A 184 -11.55 -24.65 -2.66
C ARG A 184 -11.15 -24.47 -4.13
N SER A 185 -11.73 -23.53 -4.82
CA SER A 185 -11.36 -23.22 -6.22
C SER A 185 -10.08 -22.40 -6.35
N GLY A 186 -9.52 -21.91 -5.24
CA GLY A 186 -8.36 -21.03 -5.24
C GLY A 186 -8.67 -19.61 -5.73
N LEU A 187 -9.94 -19.23 -5.75
CA LEU A 187 -10.37 -17.86 -6.07
C LEU A 187 -10.02 -16.88 -4.96
N LEU A 188 -10.01 -17.37 -3.72
CA LEU A 188 -9.57 -16.64 -2.54
C LEU A 188 -8.47 -17.44 -1.81
N ILE A 189 -7.63 -16.71 -1.10
CA ILE A 189 -6.58 -17.24 -0.23
C ILE A 189 -7.16 -17.32 1.19
N PRO A 190 -7.06 -18.45 1.89
CA PRO A 190 -7.48 -18.52 3.28
C PRO A 190 -6.79 -17.45 4.13
N LEU A 191 -7.54 -16.70 4.94
CA LEU A 191 -6.97 -15.62 5.75
C LEU A 191 -5.81 -16.10 6.65
N ARG A 192 -5.85 -17.31 7.15
CA ARG A 192 -4.72 -17.88 7.92
C ARG A 192 -3.45 -17.90 7.09
N GLN A 193 -3.52 -18.32 5.83
CA GLN A 193 -2.39 -18.33 4.91
C GLN A 193 -1.96 -16.92 4.47
N LEU A 194 -2.91 -15.99 4.39
CA LEU A 194 -2.61 -14.59 4.13
C LEU A 194 -1.81 -13.95 5.29
N ILE A 195 -2.20 -14.27 6.53
CA ILE A 195 -1.61 -13.72 7.75
C ILE A 195 -0.21 -14.30 8.01
N ASP A 196 -0.03 -15.62 7.84
CA ASP A 196 1.26 -16.29 8.09
C ASP A 196 2.18 -16.38 6.86
N ASP A 197 1.78 -15.75 5.74
CA ASP A 197 2.51 -15.74 4.46
C ASP A 197 2.80 -17.15 3.91
N SER A 198 1.92 -18.12 4.20
CA SER A 198 2.03 -19.52 3.75
C SER A 198 1.18 -19.85 2.52
N GLY A 199 0.54 -18.86 1.93
CA GLY A 199 -0.29 -19.00 0.74
C GLY A 199 0.51 -19.31 -0.52
N PRO A 200 -0.16 -19.48 -1.68
CA PRO A 200 0.51 -19.66 -2.94
C PRO A 200 1.43 -18.47 -3.26
N PRO A 201 2.48 -18.65 -4.08
CA PRO A 201 3.38 -17.56 -4.44
C PRO A 201 2.62 -16.35 -5.00
N ILE A 202 2.96 -15.15 -4.49
CA ILE A 202 2.41 -13.91 -5.04
C ILE A 202 2.94 -13.70 -6.46
N GLY A 203 2.05 -13.47 -7.39
CA GLY A 203 2.35 -13.23 -8.79
C GLY A 203 1.37 -13.92 -9.74
N GLY A 204 1.46 -13.63 -11.02
CA GLY A 204 0.54 -14.16 -12.03
C GLY A 204 -0.92 -14.00 -11.63
N LYS A 205 -1.70 -15.08 -11.74
CA LYS A 205 -3.14 -15.08 -11.41
C LYS A 205 -3.47 -14.73 -9.94
N HIS A 206 -2.51 -14.87 -9.02
CA HIS A 206 -2.75 -14.61 -7.60
C HIS A 206 -2.47 -13.15 -7.21
N LEU A 207 -1.76 -12.38 -8.03
CA LEU A 207 -1.34 -11.02 -7.66
C LEU A 207 -2.51 -10.14 -7.24
N ASN A 208 -3.51 -10.02 -8.11
CA ASN A 208 -4.67 -9.17 -7.86
C ASN A 208 -5.53 -9.67 -6.69
N VAL A 209 -5.62 -10.99 -6.50
CA VAL A 209 -6.33 -11.59 -5.36
C VAL A 209 -5.65 -11.19 -4.05
N TYR A 210 -4.33 -11.32 -3.95
CA TYR A 210 -3.58 -10.90 -2.76
C TYR A 210 -3.83 -9.43 -2.41
N TYR A 211 -3.71 -8.53 -3.38
CA TYR A 211 -3.90 -7.10 -3.13
C TYR A 211 -5.35 -6.75 -2.80
N LEU A 212 -6.34 -7.40 -3.43
CA LEU A 212 -7.75 -7.27 -3.05
C LEU A 212 -8.01 -7.74 -1.63
N GLU A 213 -7.41 -8.86 -1.22
CA GLU A 213 -7.55 -9.36 0.15
C GLU A 213 -6.83 -8.49 1.16
N TYR A 214 -5.62 -8.01 0.89
CA TYR A 214 -4.90 -7.06 1.74
C TYR A 214 -5.71 -5.78 1.96
N TRP A 215 -6.19 -5.18 0.87
CA TRP A 215 -7.02 -4.00 0.93
C TRP A 215 -8.32 -4.25 1.70
N SER A 216 -9.09 -5.26 1.31
CA SER A 216 -10.41 -5.51 1.87
C SER A 216 -10.36 -5.95 3.33
N LEU A 217 -9.33 -6.69 3.74
CA LEU A 217 -9.13 -7.05 5.14
C LEU A 217 -8.84 -5.81 5.99
N SER A 218 -7.94 -4.93 5.57
CA SER A 218 -7.67 -3.69 6.28
C SER A 218 -8.90 -2.79 6.33
N HIS A 219 -9.62 -2.65 5.22
CA HIS A 219 -10.86 -1.88 5.17
C HIS A 219 -11.94 -2.47 6.11
N PHE A 220 -12.12 -3.79 6.10
CA PHE A 220 -13.00 -4.50 7.00
C PHE A 220 -12.63 -4.26 8.47
N LEU A 221 -11.37 -4.42 8.82
CA LEU A 221 -10.91 -4.27 10.21
C LEU A 221 -11.06 -2.83 10.73
N PHE A 222 -11.00 -1.82 9.85
CA PHE A 222 -11.24 -0.43 10.26
C PHE A 222 -12.72 -0.04 10.29
N HIS A 223 -13.58 -0.61 9.43
CA HIS A 223 -14.93 -0.07 9.20
C HIS A 223 -16.09 -1.02 9.48
N TYR A 224 -15.84 -2.32 9.67
CA TYR A 224 -16.92 -3.26 9.93
C TYR A 224 -17.73 -2.88 11.18
N ARG A 225 -19.07 -2.80 11.03
CA ARG A 225 -19.98 -2.40 12.12
C ARG A 225 -19.48 -1.18 12.89
N ASP A 226 -19.31 -0.06 12.18
CA ASP A 226 -18.85 1.21 12.73
C ASP A 226 -17.51 1.10 13.50
N GLY A 227 -16.60 0.22 13.02
CA GLY A 227 -15.26 0.10 13.58
C GLY A 227 -15.14 -0.91 14.73
N ALA A 228 -15.99 -1.91 14.79
CA ALA A 228 -15.96 -2.95 15.84
C ALA A 228 -14.57 -3.58 16.06
N TYR A 229 -13.76 -3.68 15.00
CA TYR A 229 -12.41 -4.22 15.05
C TYR A 229 -11.30 -3.17 15.03
N ALA A 230 -11.64 -1.88 14.85
CA ALA A 230 -10.64 -0.84 14.61
C ALA A 230 -9.62 -0.69 15.73
N ALA A 231 -10.06 -0.76 17.00
CA ALA A 231 -9.15 -0.65 18.14
C ALA A 231 -8.20 -1.86 18.24
N ALA A 232 -8.71 -3.07 18.02
CA ALA A 232 -7.91 -4.31 17.99
C ALA A 232 -6.90 -4.29 16.83
N TYR A 233 -7.34 -3.88 15.64
CA TYR A 233 -6.45 -3.76 14.49
C TYR A 233 -5.32 -2.74 14.74
N ARG A 234 -5.62 -1.59 15.38
CA ARG A 234 -4.59 -0.61 15.77
C ARG A 234 -3.55 -1.19 16.73
N ARG A 235 -3.93 -2.16 17.61
CA ARG A 235 -2.96 -2.86 18.45
C ARG A 235 -2.10 -3.83 17.63
N LEU A 236 -2.71 -4.59 16.71
CA LEU A 236 -1.99 -5.47 15.78
C LEU A 236 -0.95 -4.72 14.91
N LEU A 237 -1.24 -3.49 14.50
CA LEU A 237 -0.28 -2.65 13.77
C LEU A 237 1.02 -2.41 14.57
N ARG A 238 0.98 -2.48 15.89
CA ARG A 238 2.14 -2.29 16.77
C ARG A 238 2.82 -3.60 17.19
N GLY A 239 2.21 -4.73 16.84
CA GLY A 239 2.70 -6.07 17.15
C GLY A 239 3.52 -6.69 16.02
N ARG A 240 3.59 -8.01 16.02
CA ARG A 240 4.25 -8.80 14.96
C ARG A 240 3.31 -9.16 13.83
N GLY A 241 1.97 -9.09 14.06
CA GLY A 241 0.95 -9.38 13.07
C GLY A 241 0.83 -10.85 12.69
N GLY A 242 1.27 -11.77 13.55
CA GLY A 242 1.11 -13.21 13.32
C GLY A 242 -0.26 -13.73 13.72
N VAL A 243 -0.54 -15.01 13.36
CA VAL A 243 -1.84 -15.67 13.64
C VAL A 243 -2.21 -15.63 15.11
N ALA A 244 -1.28 -15.94 16.03
CA ALA A 244 -1.56 -15.96 17.46
C ALA A 244 -1.99 -14.57 17.99
N GLU A 245 -1.34 -13.50 17.55
CA GLU A 245 -1.72 -12.14 17.92
C GLU A 245 -3.06 -11.76 17.29
N PHE A 246 -3.29 -12.14 16.03
CA PHE A 246 -4.56 -11.93 15.35
C PHE A 246 -5.72 -12.57 16.13
N GLU A 247 -5.58 -13.83 16.52
CA GLU A 247 -6.62 -14.55 17.24
C GLU A 247 -6.83 -14.00 18.66
N ALA A 248 -5.77 -13.56 19.32
CA ALA A 248 -5.88 -12.93 20.64
C ALA A 248 -6.66 -11.60 20.61
N GLU A 249 -6.51 -10.83 19.51
CA GLU A 249 -7.12 -9.52 19.38
C GLU A 249 -8.51 -9.52 18.73
N LEU A 250 -8.75 -10.43 17.78
CA LEU A 250 -9.92 -10.41 16.90
C LEU A 250 -10.80 -11.68 17.04
N GLY A 251 -10.27 -12.72 17.65
CA GLY A 251 -10.91 -14.04 17.72
C GLY A 251 -10.44 -15.00 16.62
N PRO A 252 -11.00 -16.22 16.56
CA PRO A 252 -10.57 -17.24 15.62
C PRO A 252 -10.55 -16.75 14.17
N VAL A 253 -9.46 -17.01 13.45
CA VAL A 253 -9.28 -16.54 12.07
C VAL A 253 -10.44 -16.94 11.18
N GLU A 254 -10.93 -18.17 11.31
CA GLU A 254 -12.02 -18.70 10.47
C GLU A 254 -13.35 -17.98 10.72
N ALA A 255 -13.61 -17.56 11.96
CA ALA A 255 -14.80 -16.78 12.29
C ALA A 255 -14.72 -15.35 11.71
N VAL A 256 -13.55 -14.73 11.82
CA VAL A 256 -13.30 -13.40 11.22
C VAL A 256 -13.36 -13.49 9.69
N GLN A 257 -12.80 -14.56 9.09
CA GLN A 257 -12.85 -14.81 7.65
C GLN A 257 -14.27 -14.90 7.11
N ALA A 258 -15.16 -15.57 7.83
CA ALA A 258 -16.57 -15.68 7.44
C ALA A 258 -17.26 -14.30 7.40
N GLN A 259 -16.99 -13.44 8.38
CA GLN A 259 -17.52 -12.07 8.43
C GLN A 259 -16.90 -11.18 7.35
N TRP A 260 -15.57 -11.26 7.16
CA TRP A 260 -14.86 -10.55 6.11
C TRP A 260 -15.38 -10.92 4.72
N TYR A 261 -15.67 -12.19 4.46
CA TYR A 261 -16.20 -12.62 3.17
C TYR A 261 -17.55 -11.98 2.85
N GLN A 262 -18.48 -11.91 3.79
CA GLN A 262 -19.75 -11.22 3.61
C GLN A 262 -19.54 -9.73 3.33
N TYR A 263 -18.63 -9.11 4.08
CA TYR A 263 -18.25 -7.72 3.85
C TYR A 263 -17.65 -7.49 2.45
N LEU A 264 -16.80 -8.41 1.97
CA LEU A 264 -16.24 -8.35 0.62
C LEU A 264 -17.31 -8.40 -0.47
N LEU A 265 -18.32 -9.26 -0.30
CA LEU A 265 -19.48 -9.33 -1.21
C LEU A 265 -20.26 -8.02 -1.23
N GLU A 266 -20.52 -7.42 -0.08
CA GLU A 266 -21.19 -6.11 0.04
C GLU A 266 -20.39 -5.02 -0.68
N LYS A 267 -19.07 -4.96 -0.45
CA LYS A 267 -18.19 -3.97 -1.09
C LYS A 267 -18.10 -4.17 -2.61
N ARG A 268 -18.11 -5.42 -3.09
CA ARG A 268 -18.18 -5.69 -4.53
C ARG A 268 -19.45 -5.09 -5.14
N ILE A 269 -20.60 -5.27 -4.51
CA ILE A 269 -21.87 -4.69 -4.97
C ILE A 269 -21.78 -3.16 -4.97
N GLU A 270 -21.25 -2.56 -3.91
CA GLU A 270 -21.08 -1.10 -3.78
C GLU A 270 -20.21 -0.54 -4.92
N VAL A 271 -19.05 -1.18 -5.19
CA VAL A 271 -18.13 -0.75 -6.25
C VAL A 271 -18.77 -0.88 -7.63
N VAL A 272 -19.48 -1.96 -7.91
CA VAL A 272 -20.21 -2.16 -9.18
C VAL A 272 -21.30 -1.09 -9.36
N ALA A 273 -22.08 -0.81 -8.31
CA ALA A 273 -23.16 0.18 -8.35
C ALA A 273 -22.64 1.61 -8.57
N ASN A 274 -21.44 1.93 -8.06
CA ASN A 274 -20.82 3.25 -8.20
C ASN A 274 -20.04 3.43 -9.52
N GLY A 275 -20.13 2.46 -10.43
CA GLY A 275 -19.64 2.59 -11.80
C GLY A 275 -18.12 2.56 -11.94
N ALA A 276 -17.46 1.53 -11.39
CA ALA A 276 -16.11 1.22 -11.85
C ALA A 276 -16.17 0.94 -13.36
N PRO A 277 -15.47 1.71 -14.21
CA PRO A 277 -15.45 1.39 -15.64
C PRO A 277 -14.84 -0.01 -15.79
N ALA A 278 -15.53 -0.90 -16.53
CA ALA A 278 -14.92 -2.13 -16.98
C ALA A 278 -13.66 -1.74 -17.77
N GLN A 279 -12.48 -2.00 -17.21
CA GLN A 279 -11.24 -1.72 -17.92
C GLN A 279 -11.13 -2.76 -19.04
N ALA A 280 -11.08 -2.27 -20.28
CA ALA A 280 -10.77 -3.10 -21.41
C ALA A 280 -9.42 -3.79 -21.15
N GLN A 281 -9.43 -5.12 -21.25
CA GLN A 281 -8.25 -5.94 -21.18
C GLN A 281 -7.29 -5.50 -22.29
N GLY A 282 -6.12 -4.96 -21.92
CA GLY A 282 -4.99 -4.76 -22.78
C GLY A 282 -3.94 -5.84 -22.54
#